data_bb4f265e61da56d01c30bf2a9f3103fe
#
_entry.id   bb4f265e61da56d01c30bf2a9f3103fe
#
_cell.length_a   1.000
_cell.length_b   1.000
_cell.length_c   1.000
_cell.angle_alpha   90.00
_cell.angle_beta   90.00
_cell.angle_gamma   90.00
#
_symmetry.space_group_name_H-M   'P 1'
#
loop_
_entity.id
_entity.type
_entity.pdbx_description
1 polymer ?
#
loop_
_entity_poly.entity_id
_entity_poly.type
_entity_poly.pdbx_seq_one_letter_code
_entity_poly.pdbx_strand_id
1 'polypeptide(L)'
;METQAKRAILAESPLFDNLLTTELTMLADLFTFKTYSAGEVVFDEGNVGDSMYVIAEGSVEVLRKNPAGDLQPIAVLQAPQFFGEMSLIDKEYRSATVRANEGAKLLQLTNENLHVFARNYRNGFTWVVVNIARVLSTRP
;
A
#
# COMPACT_ATOMS: atom_id res chain seq x y z
N MET A 1 -13.51 7.07 6.84
CA MET A 1 -12.49 8.13 7.03
C MET A 1 -12.69 9.19 5.96
N GLU A 2 -12.62 10.44 6.36
CA GLU A 2 -12.77 11.57 5.44
C GLU A 2 -11.56 11.74 4.54
N THR A 3 -11.78 12.31 3.36
CA THR A 3 -10.70 12.54 2.36
C THR A 3 -9.55 13.36 2.93
N GLN A 4 -9.82 14.39 3.73
CA GLN A 4 -8.77 15.22 4.33
C GLN A 4 -7.89 14.41 5.29
N ALA A 5 -8.48 13.51 6.06
CA ALA A 5 -7.72 12.64 6.96
C ALA A 5 -6.86 11.65 6.17
N LYS A 6 -7.40 11.07 5.09
CA LYS A 6 -6.65 10.20 4.19
C LYS A 6 -5.46 10.93 3.58
N ARG A 7 -5.70 12.14 3.08
CA ARG A 7 -4.64 12.96 2.49
C ARG A 7 -3.50 13.22 3.47
N ALA A 8 -3.82 13.54 4.71
CA ALA A 8 -2.81 13.80 5.74
C ALA A 8 -1.93 12.58 5.97
N ILE A 9 -2.52 11.38 5.97
CA ILE A 9 -1.78 10.14 6.11
C ILE A 9 -0.88 9.90 4.89
N LEU A 10 -1.42 10.04 3.68
CA LEU A 10 -0.67 9.84 2.44
C LEU A 10 0.48 10.82 2.30
N ALA A 11 0.32 12.04 2.78
CA ALA A 11 1.35 13.07 2.70
C ALA A 11 2.63 12.70 3.48
N GLU A 12 2.54 11.80 4.43
CA GLU A 12 3.69 11.31 5.20
C GLU A 12 4.49 10.23 4.46
N SER A 13 3.95 9.69 3.37
CA SER A 13 4.60 8.62 2.62
C SER A 13 5.43 9.16 1.46
N PRO A 14 6.67 8.67 1.28
CA PRO A 14 7.50 9.08 0.14
C PRO A 14 6.92 8.68 -1.22
N LEU A 15 5.96 7.76 -1.27
CA LEU A 15 5.30 7.38 -2.52
C LEU A 15 4.54 8.53 -3.16
N PHE A 16 4.13 9.51 -2.38
CA PHE A 16 3.28 10.61 -2.86
C PHE A 16 4.00 11.96 -2.84
N ASP A 17 5.34 11.93 -2.75
CA ASP A 17 6.15 13.13 -2.85
C ASP A 17 5.94 13.81 -4.20
N ASN A 18 5.97 15.13 -4.18
CA ASN A 18 5.88 16.02 -5.36
C ASN A 18 4.48 16.11 -6.00
N LEU A 19 3.46 15.43 -5.47
CA LEU A 19 2.10 15.67 -5.90
C LEU A 19 1.62 17.03 -5.40
N LEU A 20 0.86 17.73 -6.24
CA LEU A 20 0.17 18.95 -5.81
C LEU A 20 -0.90 18.58 -4.78
N THR A 21 -1.25 19.52 -3.91
CA THR A 21 -2.28 19.29 -2.89
C THR A 21 -3.59 18.81 -3.50
N THR A 22 -3.99 19.40 -4.63
CA THR A 22 -5.21 19.01 -5.34
C THR A 22 -5.12 17.59 -5.88
N GLU A 23 -3.98 17.21 -6.43
CA GLU A 23 -3.74 15.86 -6.92
C GLU A 23 -3.79 14.83 -5.79
N LEU A 24 -3.12 15.13 -4.69
CA LEU A 24 -3.09 14.24 -3.53
C LEU A 24 -4.48 14.08 -2.91
N THR A 25 -5.27 15.15 -2.87
CA THR A 25 -6.65 15.09 -2.39
C THR A 25 -7.51 14.18 -3.25
N MET A 26 -7.38 14.29 -4.57
CA MET A 26 -8.14 13.44 -5.50
C MET A 26 -7.71 11.99 -5.40
N LEU A 27 -6.40 11.74 -5.27
CA LEU A 27 -5.89 10.39 -5.08
C LEU A 27 -6.37 9.79 -3.76
N ALA A 28 -6.34 10.57 -2.69
CA ALA A 28 -6.80 10.14 -1.37
C ALA A 28 -8.26 9.68 -1.39
N ASP A 29 -9.11 10.37 -2.15
CA ASP A 29 -10.51 10.01 -2.29
C ASP A 29 -10.70 8.62 -2.93
N LEU A 30 -9.73 8.16 -3.70
CA LEU A 30 -9.76 6.85 -4.37
C LEU A 30 -9.25 5.71 -3.49
N PHE A 31 -8.68 6.01 -2.32
CA PHE A 31 -8.29 5.00 -1.35
C PHE A 31 -9.49 4.58 -0.52
N THR A 32 -9.60 3.28 -0.24
CA THR A 32 -10.63 2.72 0.63
C THR A 32 -10.05 2.49 2.02
N PHE A 33 -10.74 2.98 3.05
CA PHE A 33 -10.36 2.74 4.44
C PHE A 33 -10.87 1.37 4.88
N LYS A 34 -9.96 0.56 5.44
CA LYS A 34 -10.27 -0.80 5.95
C LYS A 34 -9.68 -1.01 7.32
N THR A 35 -10.43 -1.67 8.19
CA THR A 35 -9.97 -2.09 9.53
C THR A 35 -9.77 -3.59 9.58
N TYR A 36 -8.71 -4.00 10.28
CA TYR A 36 -8.38 -5.41 10.48
C TYR A 36 -8.17 -5.68 11.96
N SER A 37 -8.74 -6.77 12.44
CA SER A 37 -8.50 -7.25 13.80
C SER A 37 -7.15 -7.96 13.88
N ALA A 38 -6.59 -8.06 15.08
CA ALA A 38 -5.34 -8.78 15.29
C ALA A 38 -5.43 -10.20 14.73
N GLY A 39 -4.43 -10.58 13.93
CA GLY A 39 -4.36 -11.89 13.28
C GLY A 39 -5.15 -12.01 11.98
N GLU A 40 -5.96 -11.03 11.63
CA GLU A 40 -6.75 -11.07 10.39
C GLU A 40 -5.82 -10.91 9.19
N VAL A 41 -6.00 -11.76 8.17
CA VAL A 41 -5.17 -11.77 6.96
C VAL A 41 -5.64 -10.68 6.00
N VAL A 42 -4.67 -9.87 5.51
CA VAL A 42 -4.93 -8.87 4.47
C VAL A 42 -4.90 -9.56 3.09
N PHE A 43 -3.85 -10.32 2.83
CA PHE A 43 -3.77 -11.20 1.66
C PHE A 43 -2.78 -12.34 1.92
N ASP A 44 -2.93 -13.43 1.17
CA ASP A 44 -2.07 -14.59 1.27
C ASP A 44 -1.00 -14.62 0.18
N GLU A 45 0.15 -15.18 0.53
CA GLU A 45 1.20 -15.51 -0.42
C GLU A 45 0.61 -16.34 -1.58
N GLY A 46 0.95 -15.98 -2.80
CA GLY A 46 0.45 -16.66 -4.00
C GLY A 46 -0.84 -16.08 -4.57
N ASN A 47 -1.57 -15.23 -3.83
CA ASN A 47 -2.71 -14.52 -4.41
C ASN A 47 -2.24 -13.56 -5.50
N VAL A 48 -3.10 -13.28 -6.47
CA VAL A 48 -2.85 -12.23 -7.46
C VAL A 48 -3.05 -10.88 -6.79
N GLY A 49 -2.01 -10.03 -6.83
CA GLY A 49 -2.07 -8.69 -6.27
C GLY A 49 -2.65 -7.69 -7.27
N ASP A 50 -3.61 -6.88 -6.82
CA ASP A 50 -4.24 -5.83 -7.61
C ASP A 50 -4.32 -4.50 -6.88
N SER A 51 -3.68 -4.38 -5.73
CA SER A 51 -3.77 -3.19 -4.90
C SER A 51 -2.56 -3.04 -3.98
N MET A 52 -2.37 -1.79 -3.53
CA MET A 52 -1.39 -1.48 -2.49
C MET A 52 -2.09 -0.96 -1.25
N TYR A 53 -1.36 -0.92 -0.15
CA TYR A 53 -1.89 -0.47 1.13
C TYR A 53 -0.92 0.48 1.81
N VAL A 54 -1.47 1.53 2.44
CA VAL A 54 -0.74 2.40 3.36
C VAL A 54 -1.27 2.15 4.76
N ILE A 55 -0.39 1.96 5.72
CA ILE A 55 -0.79 1.73 7.11
C ILE A 55 -1.10 3.08 7.75
N ALA A 56 -2.37 3.28 8.12
CA ALA A 56 -2.83 4.49 8.79
C ALA A 56 -2.60 4.40 10.30
N GLU A 57 -2.77 3.21 10.87
CA GLU A 57 -2.66 2.98 12.31
C GLU A 57 -2.40 1.50 12.59
N GLY A 58 -1.65 1.20 13.64
CA GLY A 58 -1.33 -0.16 14.02
C GLY A 58 -0.16 -0.74 13.23
N SER A 59 -0.12 -2.06 13.13
CA SER A 59 0.99 -2.77 12.47
C SER A 59 0.52 -4.05 11.78
N VAL A 60 1.30 -4.47 10.78
CA VAL A 60 1.09 -5.75 10.09
C VAL A 60 2.36 -6.58 10.14
N GLU A 61 2.21 -7.90 10.12
CA GLU A 61 3.29 -8.85 9.94
C GLU A 61 3.36 -9.28 8.48
N VAL A 62 4.57 -9.34 7.96
CA VAL A 62 4.85 -9.93 6.66
C VAL A 62 5.45 -11.31 6.91
N LEU A 63 4.86 -12.35 6.34
CA LEU A 63 5.27 -13.74 6.56
C LEU A 63 5.50 -14.44 5.22
N ARG A 64 6.44 -15.35 5.23
CA ARG A 64 6.73 -16.16 4.05
C ARG A 64 6.84 -17.62 4.43
N LYS A 65 6.38 -18.52 3.56
CA LYS A 65 6.51 -19.95 3.78
C LYS A 65 7.97 -20.39 3.65
N ASN A 66 8.44 -21.19 4.60
CA ASN A 66 9.73 -21.86 4.49
C ASN A 66 9.60 -23.15 3.64
N PRO A 67 10.71 -23.84 3.34
CA PRO A 67 10.64 -25.08 2.57
C PRO A 67 9.76 -26.18 3.17
N ALA A 68 9.54 -26.15 4.49
CA ALA A 68 8.67 -27.09 5.18
C ALA A 68 7.18 -26.70 5.10
N GLY A 69 6.86 -25.53 4.52
CA GLY A 69 5.50 -25.03 4.39
C GLY A 69 4.99 -24.23 5.58
N ASP A 70 5.83 -23.97 6.57
CA ASP A 70 5.47 -23.17 7.74
C ASP A 70 5.65 -21.68 7.47
N LEU A 71 4.72 -20.85 7.97
CA LEU A 71 4.82 -19.40 7.86
C LEU A 71 5.86 -18.87 8.84
N GLN A 72 6.79 -18.07 8.33
CA GLN A 72 7.82 -17.43 9.15
C GLN A 72 7.72 -15.92 9.02
N PRO A 73 7.69 -15.18 10.15
CA PRO A 73 7.74 -13.72 10.12
C PRO A 73 9.06 -13.24 9.50
N ILE A 74 8.96 -12.32 8.54
CA ILE A 74 10.14 -11.71 7.92
C ILE A 74 10.24 -10.22 8.18
N ALA A 75 9.12 -9.57 8.53
CA ALA A 75 9.10 -8.14 8.85
C ALA A 75 7.83 -7.77 9.60
N VAL A 76 7.90 -6.66 10.32
CA VAL A 76 6.74 -5.97 10.88
C VAL A 76 6.76 -4.55 10.31
N LEU A 77 5.62 -4.13 9.75
CA LEU A 77 5.47 -2.79 9.20
C LEU A 77 4.44 -2.02 10.03
N GLN A 78 4.67 -0.73 10.20
CA GLN A 78 3.78 0.14 10.98
C GLN A 78 3.58 1.47 10.28
N ALA A 79 2.59 2.23 10.71
CA ALA A 79 2.29 3.54 10.14
C ALA A 79 3.54 4.44 10.14
N PRO A 80 3.81 5.19 9.07
CA PRO A 80 3.06 5.32 7.81
C PRO A 80 3.60 4.44 6.67
N GLN A 81 4.19 3.30 6.95
CA GLN A 81 4.75 2.41 5.95
C GLN A 81 3.66 1.86 5.01
N PHE A 82 4.09 1.37 3.86
CA PHE A 82 3.20 0.84 2.83
C PHE A 82 3.71 -0.53 2.36
N PHE A 83 2.83 -1.27 1.69
CA PHE A 83 3.18 -2.57 1.11
C PHE A 83 2.29 -2.88 -0.10
N GLY A 84 2.75 -3.80 -0.94
CA GLY A 84 2.00 -4.23 -2.12
C GLY A 84 2.08 -3.27 -3.30
N GLU A 85 2.98 -2.28 -3.26
CA GLU A 85 3.09 -1.21 -4.25
C GLU A 85 3.46 -1.70 -5.65
N MET A 86 4.14 -2.83 -5.76
CA MET A 86 4.49 -3.38 -7.08
C MET A 86 3.27 -3.77 -7.89
N SER A 87 2.17 -4.12 -7.23
CA SER A 87 0.90 -4.42 -7.88
C SER A 87 0.30 -3.24 -8.64
N LEU A 88 0.74 -2.03 -8.33
CA LEU A 88 0.30 -0.82 -9.05
C LEU A 88 0.92 -0.72 -10.44
N ILE A 89 2.14 -1.26 -10.61
CA ILE A 89 2.86 -1.23 -11.88
C ILE A 89 2.50 -2.45 -12.71
N ASP A 90 2.49 -3.61 -12.09
CA ASP A 90 2.23 -4.88 -12.76
C ASP A 90 1.50 -5.81 -11.80
N LYS A 91 0.53 -6.56 -12.33
CA LYS A 91 -0.16 -7.57 -11.53
C LYS A 91 0.79 -8.73 -11.29
N GLU A 92 1.15 -8.94 -10.05
CA GLU A 92 2.04 -10.00 -9.64
C GLU A 92 1.39 -10.89 -8.59
N TYR A 93 1.88 -12.11 -8.46
CA TYR A 93 1.53 -12.94 -7.33
C TYR A 93 2.15 -12.34 -6.07
N ARG A 94 1.38 -12.36 -4.98
CA ARG A 94 1.89 -11.88 -3.69
C ARG A 94 3.05 -12.76 -3.24
N SER A 95 4.20 -12.14 -2.97
CA SER A 95 5.42 -12.84 -2.55
C SER A 95 5.42 -13.22 -1.08
N ALA A 96 4.45 -12.75 -0.32
CA ALA A 96 4.34 -12.99 1.11
C ALA A 96 2.88 -12.89 1.57
N THR A 97 2.58 -13.47 2.71
CA THR A 97 1.33 -13.26 3.42
C THR A 97 1.46 -12.04 4.31
N VAL A 98 0.44 -11.20 4.35
CA VAL A 98 0.37 -10.05 5.26
C VAL A 98 -0.85 -10.20 6.14
N ARG A 99 -0.66 -10.09 7.45
CA ARG A 99 -1.75 -10.12 8.42
C ARG A 99 -1.57 -9.02 9.46
N ALA A 100 -2.65 -8.58 10.07
CA ALA A 100 -2.59 -7.61 11.15
C ALA A 100 -1.87 -8.23 12.34
N ASN A 101 -0.83 -7.56 12.85
CA ASN A 101 -0.07 -7.99 14.02
C ASN A 101 -0.84 -7.64 15.29
N GLU A 102 -1.19 -6.35 15.38
CA GLU A 102 -2.19 -5.83 16.32
C GLU A 102 -3.33 -5.34 15.45
N GLY A 103 -4.39 -4.77 16.01
CA GLY A 103 -5.42 -4.15 15.18
C GLY A 103 -4.79 -3.14 14.20
N ALA A 104 -5.15 -3.20 12.92
CA ALA A 104 -4.58 -2.32 11.91
C ALA A 104 -5.66 -1.59 11.14
N LYS A 105 -5.38 -0.32 10.82
CA LYS A 105 -6.21 0.50 9.93
C LYS A 105 -5.41 0.80 8.68
N LEU A 106 -5.92 0.39 7.53
CA LEU A 106 -5.23 0.46 6.26
C LEU A 106 -6.00 1.31 5.26
N LEU A 107 -5.27 1.94 4.36
CA LEU A 107 -5.82 2.60 3.18
C LEU A 107 -5.41 1.79 1.97
N GLN A 108 -6.39 1.33 1.19
CA GLN A 108 -6.18 0.49 0.01
C GLN A 108 -6.41 1.27 -1.27
N LEU A 109 -5.47 1.18 -2.21
CA LEU A 109 -5.61 1.69 -3.56
C LEU A 109 -5.50 0.53 -4.54
N THR A 110 -6.54 0.34 -5.36
CA THR A 110 -6.54 -0.67 -6.42
C THR A 110 -5.87 -0.14 -7.69
N ASN A 111 -5.39 -1.07 -8.54
CA ASN A 111 -4.87 -0.71 -9.86
C ASN A 111 -5.91 0.04 -10.67
N GLU A 112 -7.17 -0.40 -10.60
CA GLU A 112 -8.27 0.25 -11.31
C GLU A 112 -8.41 1.72 -10.90
N ASN A 113 -8.40 2.00 -9.59
CA ASN A 113 -8.51 3.36 -9.09
C ASN A 113 -7.27 4.21 -9.41
N LEU A 114 -6.09 3.61 -9.43
CA LEU A 114 -4.91 4.33 -9.88
C LEU A 114 -5.03 4.73 -11.36
N HIS A 115 -5.59 3.86 -12.20
CA HIS A 115 -5.84 4.20 -13.62
C HIS A 115 -6.87 5.32 -13.77
N VAL A 116 -7.89 5.35 -12.91
CA VAL A 116 -8.85 6.46 -12.87
C VAL A 116 -8.11 7.76 -12.59
N PHE A 117 -7.23 7.76 -11.59
CA PHE A 117 -6.42 8.92 -11.24
C PHE A 117 -5.52 9.34 -12.41
N ALA A 118 -4.83 8.37 -13.03
CA ALA A 118 -3.90 8.63 -14.13
C ALA A 118 -4.55 9.31 -15.33
N ARG A 119 -5.80 8.98 -15.64
CA ARG A 119 -6.55 9.57 -16.77
C ARG A 119 -6.78 11.06 -16.58
N ASN A 120 -6.92 11.51 -15.33
CA ASN A 120 -7.25 12.90 -15.03
C ASN A 120 -6.05 13.72 -14.54
N TYR A 121 -5.02 13.06 -14.00
CA TYR A 121 -3.87 13.70 -13.35
C TYR A 121 -2.57 13.05 -13.79
N ARG A 122 -2.18 13.26 -15.04
CA ARG A 122 -0.98 12.63 -15.62
C ARG A 122 0.31 12.95 -14.88
N ASN A 123 0.50 14.21 -14.50
CA ASN A 123 1.70 14.60 -13.78
C ASN A 123 1.76 13.95 -12.40
N GLY A 124 0.64 13.93 -11.68
CA GLY A 124 0.56 13.26 -10.39
C GLY A 124 0.84 11.76 -10.51
N PHE A 125 0.27 11.12 -11.53
CA PHE A 125 0.53 9.71 -11.81
C PHE A 125 2.02 9.46 -12.10
N THR A 126 2.63 10.31 -12.91
CA THR A 126 4.07 10.20 -13.23
C THR A 126 4.91 10.25 -11.97
N TRP A 127 4.59 11.15 -11.04
CA TRP A 127 5.31 11.22 -9.76
C TRP A 127 5.13 9.97 -8.93
N VAL A 128 3.93 9.38 -8.89
CA VAL A 128 3.73 8.11 -8.17
C VAL A 128 4.65 7.03 -8.72
N VAL A 129 4.72 6.89 -10.05
CA VAL A 129 5.58 5.88 -10.69
C VAL A 129 7.07 6.17 -10.40
N VAL A 130 7.49 7.42 -10.52
CA VAL A 130 8.87 7.84 -10.22
C VAL A 130 9.20 7.55 -8.76
N ASN A 131 8.28 7.85 -7.85
CA ASN A 131 8.49 7.62 -6.42
C ASN A 131 8.60 6.13 -6.08
N ILE A 132 7.81 5.28 -6.73
CA ILE A 132 7.94 3.82 -6.59
C ILE A 132 9.34 3.39 -7.01
N ALA A 133 9.83 3.87 -8.15
CA ALA A 133 11.16 3.56 -8.64
C ALA A 133 12.26 4.01 -7.65
N ARG A 134 12.11 5.19 -7.06
CA ARG A 134 13.03 5.71 -6.05
C ARG A 134 13.07 4.83 -4.80
N VAL A 135 11.91 4.42 -4.32
CA VAL A 135 11.83 3.52 -3.16
C VAL A 135 12.52 2.19 -3.46
N LEU A 136 12.26 1.61 -4.63
CA LEU A 136 12.90 0.35 -5.03
C LEU A 136 14.42 0.48 -5.12
N SER A 137 14.92 1.61 -5.60
CA SER A 137 16.36 1.83 -5.76
C SER A 137 17.11 1.93 -4.42
N THR A 138 16.40 2.20 -3.32
CA THR A 138 16.99 2.28 -1.97
C THR A 138 16.92 0.97 -1.20
N ARG A 139 16.26 -0.04 -1.73
CA ARG A 139 16.17 -1.35 -1.09
C ARG A 139 17.46 -2.14 -1.30
N PRO A 140 17.97 -2.84 -0.24
CA PRO A 140 19.16 -3.67 -0.37
C PRO A 140 18.90 -4.92 -1.22
#